data_2f3e87c482937fbd090898ffc82d594c
#
_entry.id   2f3e87c482937fbd090898ffc82d594c
#
_cell.length_a   1.000
_cell.length_b   1.000
_cell.length_c   1.000
_cell.angle_alpha   90.00
_cell.angle_beta   90.00
_cell.angle_gamma   90.00
#
_symmetry.space_group_name_H-M   'P 1'
#
loop_
_entity.id
_entity.type
_entity.pdbx_description
1 polymer ?
#
loop_
_entity_poly.entity_id
_entity_poly.type
_entity_poly.pdbx_seq_one_letter_code
_entity_poly.pdbx_strand_id
1 'polypeptide(L)'
;MKKHYAILLFAVLALTLWVPPVFGQAGTIKGVCKDIQGNPVADGVVVWTNVDNGQKYTLKTNKKGEYFSLGITGGKYNIQLFKSADDAKAGKELDHVNGFTVQLDENTLDFDIKKDQEAAAKGQGLSAEQVKQMQEQQAKSQKETLTVKTLNEKLNAAKTAADAGDYDTAISTLNDANQMDPTRDLIWFKLGDYYRMSATKQTDPGEKQKRLDSAVASYQKAVEIKKSVTNDKDPNASKNLAAYYNNLADAYYKDKKVDDAVKTYEMAAQVDPSSVAQSYFNIGAVLTNSGRPDDANAAFDKCIAADPTRAEAYYQKGLNLLGKATLQGDKTIAPPGTAEAFQKYLELSPTGPNADSAKALLASIGSTVETSFGTKKKAPKK
;
A
#
# COMPACT_ATOMS: atom_id res chain seq x y z
N MET A 1 3.49 4.97 -103.27
CA MET A 1 3.57 5.93 -102.16
C MET A 1 3.61 5.14 -100.88
N LYS A 2 4.77 4.89 -100.29
CA LYS A 2 4.89 4.29 -98.97
C LYS A 2 6.01 5.03 -98.25
N LYS A 3 5.68 5.77 -97.18
CA LYS A 3 6.59 6.50 -96.34
C LYS A 3 7.18 5.54 -95.27
N HIS A 4 8.52 5.44 -95.28
CA HIS A 4 9.23 4.72 -94.20
C HIS A 4 9.60 5.72 -93.11
N TYR A 5 9.09 5.47 -91.89
CA TYR A 5 9.56 6.16 -90.72
C TYR A 5 10.71 5.35 -90.11
N ALA A 6 11.88 5.96 -90.01
CA ALA A 6 13.00 5.41 -89.28
C ALA A 6 12.86 5.75 -87.79
N ILE A 7 12.81 4.73 -86.96
CA ILE A 7 12.82 4.88 -85.49
C ILE A 7 14.28 4.86 -85.04
N LEU A 8 14.78 5.99 -84.55
CA LEU A 8 16.06 6.12 -83.89
C LEU A 8 15.91 5.61 -82.43
N LEU A 9 16.52 4.48 -82.10
CA LEU A 9 16.62 3.94 -80.77
C LEU A 9 17.80 4.63 -80.04
N PHE A 10 17.50 5.54 -79.10
CA PHE A 10 18.50 6.07 -78.16
C PHE A 10 18.72 5.06 -77.06
N ALA A 11 19.86 4.37 -77.11
CA ALA A 11 20.31 3.53 -75.99
C ALA A 11 20.90 4.45 -74.89
N VAL A 12 20.14 4.73 -73.83
CA VAL A 12 20.68 5.38 -72.66
C VAL A 12 21.41 4.31 -71.81
N LEU A 13 22.76 4.39 -71.89
CA LEU A 13 23.65 3.59 -71.07
C LEU A 13 23.60 4.12 -69.61
N ALA A 14 22.78 3.53 -68.75
CA ALA A 14 22.78 3.84 -67.36
C ALA A 14 24.06 3.28 -66.72
N LEU A 15 25.07 4.13 -66.51
CA LEU A 15 26.17 3.81 -65.61
C LEU A 15 25.64 3.77 -64.18
N THR A 16 25.33 2.62 -63.72
CA THR A 16 25.14 2.36 -62.23
C THR A 16 26.53 2.49 -61.60
N LEU A 17 26.78 3.63 -60.98
CA LEU A 17 27.89 3.80 -60.05
C LEU A 17 27.63 2.86 -58.89
N TRP A 18 28.26 1.71 -58.93
CA TRP A 18 28.31 0.80 -57.78
C TRP A 18 29.19 1.49 -56.71
N VAL A 19 28.56 2.22 -55.80
CA VAL A 19 29.24 2.71 -54.60
C VAL A 19 29.39 1.49 -53.70
N PRO A 20 30.61 0.98 -53.46
CA PRO A 20 30.79 -0.09 -52.51
C PRO A 20 30.29 0.39 -51.15
N PRO A 21 29.60 -0.46 -50.35
CA PRO A 21 29.25 -0.08 -49.01
C PRO A 21 30.55 0.32 -48.30
N VAL A 22 30.63 1.55 -47.85
CA VAL A 22 31.69 1.99 -46.96
C VAL A 22 31.44 1.22 -45.65
N PHE A 23 32.11 0.10 -45.51
CA PHE A 23 32.20 -0.53 -44.19
C PHE A 23 32.93 0.49 -43.33
N GLY A 24 32.19 1.22 -42.50
CA GLY A 24 32.76 2.09 -41.51
C GLY A 24 33.79 1.27 -40.71
N GLN A 25 35.03 1.76 -40.72
CA GLN A 25 36.09 1.11 -39.95
C GLN A 25 35.62 1.07 -38.52
N ALA A 26 35.54 -0.13 -37.95
CA ALA A 26 35.02 -0.35 -36.61
C ALA A 26 36.18 -0.47 -35.61
N GLY A 27 36.07 0.22 -34.50
CA GLY A 27 37.03 0.12 -33.39
C GLY A 27 36.74 -1.06 -32.50
N THR A 28 37.75 -1.52 -31.85
CA THR A 28 37.64 -2.50 -30.71
C THR A 28 37.38 -1.74 -29.43
N ILE A 29 36.38 -2.19 -28.68
CA ILE A 29 36.05 -1.63 -27.36
C ILE A 29 36.24 -2.70 -26.30
N LYS A 30 36.92 -2.36 -25.21
CA LYS A 30 37.01 -3.21 -24.02
C LYS A 30 36.94 -2.35 -22.74
N GLY A 31 36.60 -2.97 -21.62
CA GLY A 31 36.63 -2.31 -20.33
C GLY A 31 36.19 -3.22 -19.20
N VAL A 32 36.34 -2.75 -17.98
CA VAL A 32 35.94 -3.42 -16.74
C VAL A 32 34.99 -2.50 -15.99
N CYS A 33 33.88 -3.05 -15.50
CA CYS A 33 32.88 -2.35 -14.72
C CYS A 33 32.92 -2.81 -13.27
N LYS A 34 33.12 -1.87 -12.34
CA LYS A 34 33.08 -2.10 -10.91
C LYS A 34 32.04 -1.18 -10.27
N ASP A 35 31.32 -1.75 -9.29
CA ASP A 35 30.32 -1.00 -8.52
C ASP A 35 30.97 -0.07 -7.46
N ILE A 36 30.11 0.60 -6.70
CA ILE A 36 30.53 1.53 -5.62
C ILE A 36 31.32 0.85 -4.49
N GLN A 37 31.18 -0.47 -4.31
CA GLN A 37 31.95 -1.25 -3.35
C GLN A 37 33.28 -1.73 -3.95
N GLY A 38 33.50 -1.54 -5.25
CA GLY A 38 34.65 -2.04 -5.98
C GLY A 38 34.50 -3.48 -6.48
N ASN A 39 33.30 -4.09 -6.37
CA ASN A 39 33.02 -5.41 -6.88
C ASN A 39 32.74 -5.37 -8.38
N PRO A 40 33.06 -6.45 -9.13
CA PRO A 40 32.70 -6.55 -10.53
C PRO A 40 31.19 -6.44 -10.74
N VAL A 41 30.74 -5.63 -11.70
CA VAL A 41 29.35 -5.60 -12.13
C VAL A 41 29.13 -6.80 -13.07
N ALA A 42 28.81 -7.96 -12.49
CA ALA A 42 28.54 -9.18 -13.25
C ALA A 42 27.18 -9.15 -13.92
N ASP A 43 27.08 -9.67 -15.17
CA ASP A 43 25.86 -9.70 -15.97
C ASP A 43 25.22 -8.30 -16.18
N GLY A 44 26.00 -7.25 -16.00
CA GLY A 44 25.64 -5.86 -16.24
C GLY A 44 25.51 -5.57 -17.74
N VAL A 45 24.99 -4.39 -18.04
CA VAL A 45 24.75 -3.94 -19.41
C VAL A 45 25.40 -2.56 -19.62
N VAL A 46 26.22 -2.43 -20.65
CA VAL A 46 26.83 -1.17 -21.10
C VAL A 46 26.20 -0.76 -22.44
N VAL A 47 25.49 0.36 -22.43
CA VAL A 47 24.80 0.88 -23.62
C VAL A 47 25.61 2.04 -24.20
N TRP A 48 26.05 1.90 -25.44
CA TRP A 48 26.77 2.92 -26.22
C TRP A 48 25.79 3.56 -27.18
N THR A 49 25.51 4.84 -27.05
CA THR A 49 24.61 5.59 -27.93
C THR A 49 25.43 6.62 -28.73
N ASN A 50 25.48 6.47 -30.03
CA ASN A 50 26.15 7.43 -30.90
C ASN A 50 25.43 8.79 -30.84
N VAL A 51 26.21 9.87 -30.65
CA VAL A 51 25.66 11.22 -30.46
C VAL A 51 25.08 11.79 -31.76
N ASP A 52 25.65 11.41 -32.90
CA ASP A 52 25.32 12.02 -34.19
C ASP A 52 24.09 11.36 -34.85
N ASN A 53 23.96 10.04 -34.72
CA ASN A 53 22.92 9.28 -35.42
C ASN A 53 22.00 8.46 -34.52
N GLY A 54 22.23 8.45 -33.19
CA GLY A 54 21.41 7.73 -32.20
C GLY A 54 21.56 6.21 -32.23
N GLN A 55 22.47 5.66 -33.06
CA GLN A 55 22.70 4.21 -33.10
C GLN A 55 23.15 3.68 -31.72
N LYS A 56 22.58 2.55 -31.30
CA LYS A 56 22.86 1.95 -29.99
C LYS A 56 23.54 0.61 -30.12
N TYR A 57 24.57 0.41 -29.32
CA TYR A 57 25.22 -0.87 -29.11
C TYR A 57 25.05 -1.26 -27.63
N THR A 58 24.66 -2.52 -27.41
CA THR A 58 24.42 -3.04 -26.04
C THR A 58 25.38 -4.18 -25.77
N LEU A 59 26.27 -3.99 -24.83
CA LEU A 59 27.28 -4.96 -24.44
C LEU A 59 26.97 -5.52 -23.06
N LYS A 60 27.23 -6.82 -22.85
CA LYS A 60 27.08 -7.46 -21.54
C LYS A 60 28.43 -7.62 -20.88
N THR A 61 28.48 -7.44 -19.56
CA THR A 61 29.64 -7.77 -18.77
C THR A 61 29.64 -9.24 -18.38
N ASN A 62 30.82 -9.83 -18.26
CA ASN A 62 31.00 -11.20 -17.75
C ASN A 62 31.04 -11.21 -16.19
N LYS A 63 31.28 -12.39 -15.58
CA LYS A 63 31.37 -12.55 -14.12
C LYS A 63 32.48 -11.71 -13.47
N LYS A 64 33.46 -11.24 -14.24
CA LYS A 64 34.56 -10.37 -13.77
C LYS A 64 34.26 -8.88 -14.02
N GLY A 65 33.07 -8.54 -14.54
CA GLY A 65 32.71 -7.21 -14.92
C GLY A 65 33.33 -6.74 -16.25
N GLU A 66 34.01 -7.62 -17.01
CA GLU A 66 34.67 -7.29 -18.25
C GLU A 66 33.67 -7.29 -19.41
N TYR A 67 33.78 -6.32 -20.32
CA TYR A 67 33.02 -6.29 -21.56
C TYR A 67 33.92 -6.02 -22.76
N PHE A 68 33.44 -6.46 -23.94
CA PHE A 68 34.23 -6.42 -25.18
C PHE A 68 33.34 -6.34 -26.42
N SER A 69 33.79 -5.60 -27.44
CA SER A 69 33.13 -5.55 -28.75
C SER A 69 34.14 -5.30 -29.86
N LEU A 70 33.94 -5.94 -31.01
CA LEU A 70 34.72 -5.79 -32.27
C LEU A 70 33.87 -5.10 -33.33
N GLY A 71 33.15 -4.07 -33.09
CA GLY A 71 32.31 -3.60 -34.18
C GLY A 71 31.57 -2.30 -33.90
N ILE A 72 32.09 -1.50 -32.99
CA ILE A 72 31.52 -0.18 -32.75
C ILE A 72 32.17 0.82 -33.72
N THR A 73 31.37 1.47 -34.57
CA THR A 73 31.86 2.44 -35.53
C THR A 73 32.54 3.62 -34.87
N GLY A 74 33.55 4.20 -35.51
CA GLY A 74 34.20 5.42 -35.02
C GLY A 74 33.17 6.55 -34.87
N GLY A 75 33.36 7.40 -33.86
CA GLY A 75 32.43 8.50 -33.57
C GLY A 75 32.35 8.88 -32.11
N LYS A 76 31.43 9.76 -31.77
CA LYS A 76 31.20 10.26 -30.44
C LYS A 76 30.02 9.55 -29.78
N TYR A 77 30.19 9.07 -28.53
CA TYR A 77 29.21 8.25 -27.84
C TYR A 77 28.91 8.76 -26.45
N ASN A 78 27.63 8.64 -26.06
CA ASN A 78 27.20 8.65 -24.65
C ASN A 78 27.05 7.19 -24.22
N ILE A 79 27.68 6.85 -23.10
CA ILE A 79 27.74 5.49 -22.59
C ILE A 79 27.08 5.43 -21.22
N GLN A 80 26.24 4.42 -20.99
CA GLN A 80 25.54 4.19 -19.74
C GLN A 80 25.82 2.78 -19.25
N LEU A 81 26.14 2.65 -17.97
CA LEU A 81 26.29 1.37 -17.29
C LEU A 81 25.04 1.07 -16.46
N PHE A 82 24.52 -0.13 -16.58
CA PHE A 82 23.38 -0.66 -15.82
C PHE A 82 23.77 -1.95 -15.11
N LYS A 83 23.17 -2.16 -13.94
CA LYS A 83 23.42 -3.37 -13.14
C LYS A 83 22.88 -4.64 -13.80
N SER A 84 21.80 -4.53 -14.57
CA SER A 84 21.13 -5.63 -15.26
C SER A 84 20.41 -5.17 -16.52
N ALA A 85 19.96 -6.11 -17.34
CA ALA A 85 19.12 -5.82 -18.51
C ALA A 85 17.76 -5.21 -18.12
N ASP A 86 17.22 -5.56 -16.97
CA ASP A 86 15.95 -4.99 -16.49
C ASP A 86 16.13 -3.57 -15.97
N ASP A 87 17.26 -3.26 -15.34
CA ASP A 87 17.60 -1.88 -14.98
C ASP A 87 17.82 -1.01 -16.22
N ALA A 88 18.39 -1.55 -17.28
CA ALA A 88 18.54 -0.85 -18.55
C ALA A 88 17.17 -0.52 -19.19
N LYS A 89 16.21 -1.45 -19.17
CA LYS A 89 14.83 -1.20 -19.63
C LYS A 89 14.12 -0.16 -18.76
N ALA A 90 14.39 -0.16 -17.47
CA ALA A 90 13.80 0.76 -16.49
C ALA A 90 14.52 2.14 -16.46
N GLY A 91 15.60 2.34 -17.22
CA GLY A 91 16.38 3.57 -17.22
C GLY A 91 17.15 3.83 -15.92
N LYS A 92 17.43 2.77 -15.11
CA LYS A 92 18.13 2.87 -13.83
C LYS A 92 19.63 2.67 -14.02
N GLU A 93 20.32 3.71 -14.47
CA GLU A 93 21.75 3.65 -14.66
C GLU A 93 22.53 3.61 -13.34
N LEU A 94 23.68 2.94 -13.37
CA LEU A 94 24.68 2.97 -12.29
C LEU A 94 25.66 4.11 -12.46
N ASP A 95 26.05 4.36 -13.71
CA ASP A 95 27.03 5.37 -14.08
C ASP A 95 26.94 5.70 -15.56
N HIS A 96 27.53 6.83 -15.98
CA HIS A 96 27.57 7.23 -17.38
C HIS A 96 28.81 8.03 -17.75
N VAL A 97 29.19 7.96 -19.02
CA VAL A 97 30.23 8.77 -19.63
C VAL A 97 29.67 9.45 -20.90
N ASN A 98 29.75 10.76 -20.96
CA ASN A 98 29.25 11.52 -22.12
C ASN A 98 30.38 11.95 -23.06
N GLY A 99 30.12 11.81 -24.33
CA GLY A 99 30.98 12.34 -25.39
C GLY A 99 32.32 11.60 -25.57
N PHE A 100 32.39 10.32 -25.20
CA PHE A 100 33.55 9.46 -25.44
C PHE A 100 33.77 9.27 -26.93
N THR A 101 35.01 9.50 -27.42
CA THR A 101 35.34 9.36 -28.84
C THR A 101 35.93 7.99 -29.11
N VAL A 102 35.23 7.18 -29.90
CA VAL A 102 35.70 5.87 -30.36
C VAL A 102 36.62 6.09 -31.57
N GLN A 103 37.88 5.69 -31.42
CA GLN A 103 38.87 5.65 -32.49
C GLN A 103 38.85 4.32 -33.24
N LEU A 104 39.49 4.27 -34.42
CA LEU A 104 39.51 3.05 -35.26
C LEU A 104 40.41 1.93 -34.70
N ASP A 105 41.17 2.23 -33.66
CA ASP A 105 42.03 1.30 -32.95
C ASP A 105 41.32 0.70 -31.72
N GLU A 106 42.10 0.19 -30.78
CA GLU A 106 41.62 -0.32 -29.49
C GLU A 106 41.28 0.85 -28.56
N ASN A 107 40.05 0.83 -28.05
CA ASN A 107 39.53 1.80 -27.10
C ASN A 107 39.26 1.07 -25.78
N THR A 108 39.71 1.65 -24.68
CA THR A 108 39.43 1.14 -23.33
C THR A 108 38.60 2.16 -22.57
N LEU A 109 37.48 1.70 -21.96
CA LEU A 109 36.69 2.50 -21.05
C LEU A 109 36.31 1.64 -19.84
N ASP A 110 36.90 1.95 -18.71
CA ASP A 110 36.58 1.32 -17.43
C ASP A 110 35.56 2.19 -16.67
N PHE A 111 34.63 1.53 -15.99
CA PHE A 111 33.77 2.13 -14.98
C PHE A 111 34.24 1.64 -13.62
N ASP A 112 34.87 2.50 -12.83
CA ASP A 112 35.24 2.22 -11.43
C ASP A 112 34.58 3.27 -10.54
N ILE A 113 33.26 3.02 -10.27
CA ILE A 113 32.38 3.98 -9.59
C ILE A 113 32.98 4.40 -8.24
N LYS A 114 33.64 3.46 -7.53
CA LYS A 114 34.29 3.75 -6.26
C LYS A 114 35.44 4.73 -6.44
N LYS A 115 36.33 4.46 -7.40
CA LYS A 115 37.50 5.30 -7.66
C LYS A 115 37.11 6.69 -8.17
N ASP A 116 36.07 6.75 -9.02
CA ASP A 116 35.59 8.00 -9.60
C ASP A 116 34.93 8.88 -8.54
N GLN A 117 34.18 8.27 -7.60
CA GLN A 117 33.65 8.99 -6.44
C GLN A 117 34.74 9.46 -5.48
N GLU A 118 35.77 8.65 -5.22
CA GLU A 118 36.91 9.05 -4.40
C GLU A 118 37.68 10.21 -5.05
N ALA A 119 37.83 10.19 -6.37
CA ALA A 119 38.47 11.27 -7.12
C ALA A 119 37.62 12.57 -7.11
N ALA A 120 36.30 12.45 -7.31
CA ALA A 120 35.38 13.58 -7.23
C ALA A 120 35.35 14.19 -5.80
N ALA A 121 35.35 13.34 -4.77
CA ALA A 121 35.38 13.78 -3.40
C ALA A 121 36.67 14.53 -3.04
N LYS A 122 37.82 14.03 -3.52
CA LYS A 122 39.11 14.74 -3.37
C LYS A 122 39.09 16.09 -4.06
N GLY A 123 38.49 16.19 -5.24
CA GLY A 123 38.28 17.45 -5.97
C GLY A 123 37.40 18.46 -5.21
N GLN A 124 36.47 17.96 -4.36
CA GLN A 124 35.61 18.76 -3.48
C GLN A 124 36.22 19.04 -2.08
N GLY A 125 37.42 18.61 -1.82
CA GLY A 125 38.09 18.81 -0.52
C GLY A 125 37.58 17.92 0.61
N LEU A 126 36.83 16.84 0.29
CA LEU A 126 36.32 15.89 1.28
C LEU A 126 37.45 14.97 1.79
N SER A 127 37.45 14.71 3.11
CA SER A 127 38.37 13.75 3.70
C SER A 127 38.01 12.30 3.36
N ALA A 128 38.96 11.38 3.41
CA ALA A 128 38.71 9.95 3.17
C ALA A 128 37.65 9.38 4.12
N GLU A 129 37.57 9.88 5.35
CA GLU A 129 36.53 9.49 6.31
C GLU A 129 35.14 9.95 5.90
N GLN A 130 35.02 11.19 5.40
CA GLN A 130 33.71 11.70 4.87
C GLN A 130 33.23 10.91 3.66
N VAL A 131 34.15 10.55 2.76
CA VAL A 131 33.83 9.70 1.61
C VAL A 131 33.32 8.32 2.03
N LYS A 132 34.00 7.70 3.01
CA LYS A 132 33.59 6.41 3.57
C LYS A 132 32.21 6.48 4.21
N GLN A 133 31.94 7.51 5.01
CA GLN A 133 30.62 7.72 5.63
C GLN A 133 29.52 7.90 4.59
N MET A 134 29.77 8.67 3.52
CA MET A 134 28.81 8.82 2.41
C MET A 134 28.53 7.49 1.70
N GLN A 135 29.57 6.69 1.44
CA GLN A 135 29.40 5.37 0.81
C GLN A 135 28.62 4.41 1.70
N GLU A 136 28.91 4.37 3.00
CA GLU A 136 28.18 3.54 3.98
C GLU A 136 26.70 3.97 4.07
N GLN A 137 26.43 5.26 4.10
CA GLN A 137 25.07 5.79 4.11
C GLN A 137 24.32 5.47 2.81
N GLN A 138 24.98 5.58 1.67
CA GLN A 138 24.38 5.23 0.37
C GLN A 138 24.08 3.73 0.26
N ALA A 139 25.01 2.87 0.69
CA ALA A 139 24.83 1.43 0.72
C ALA A 139 23.66 1.03 1.66
N LYS A 140 23.57 1.67 2.83
CA LYS A 140 22.46 1.50 3.77
C LYS A 140 21.12 1.91 3.14
N SER A 141 21.06 3.05 2.49
CA SER A 141 19.87 3.55 1.80
C SER A 141 19.42 2.63 0.65
N GLN A 142 20.36 2.12 -0.15
CA GLN A 142 20.07 1.15 -1.21
C GLN A 142 19.52 -0.16 -0.65
N LYS A 143 20.13 -0.68 0.43
CA LYS A 143 19.65 -1.89 1.11
C LYS A 143 18.23 -1.68 1.65
N GLU A 144 17.96 -0.55 2.30
CA GLU A 144 16.63 -0.20 2.81
C GLU A 144 15.61 -0.13 1.66
N THR A 145 15.95 0.54 0.57
CA THR A 145 15.07 0.64 -0.63
C THR A 145 14.72 -0.73 -1.20
N LEU A 146 15.71 -1.62 -1.28
CA LEU A 146 15.48 -3.00 -1.76
C LEU A 146 14.61 -3.78 -0.79
N THR A 147 14.85 -3.65 0.51
CA THR A 147 14.05 -4.28 1.56
C THR A 147 12.59 -3.81 1.46
N VAL A 148 12.34 -2.50 1.40
CA VAL A 148 10.99 -1.94 1.25
C VAL A 148 10.30 -2.45 -0.01
N LYS A 149 11.00 -2.52 -1.14
CA LYS A 149 10.46 -3.07 -2.39
C LYS A 149 10.00 -4.53 -2.19
N THR A 150 10.87 -5.37 -1.63
CA THR A 150 10.57 -6.79 -1.40
C THR A 150 9.42 -6.97 -0.41
N LEU A 151 9.35 -6.15 0.65
CA LEU A 151 8.24 -6.19 1.60
C LEU A 151 6.91 -5.82 0.93
N ASN A 152 6.90 -4.81 0.05
CA ASN A 152 5.71 -4.43 -0.72
C ASN A 152 5.25 -5.54 -1.67
N GLU A 153 6.19 -6.23 -2.32
CA GLU A 153 5.89 -7.40 -3.17
C GLU A 153 5.25 -8.52 -2.34
N LYS A 154 5.78 -8.82 -1.15
CA LYS A 154 5.20 -9.81 -0.22
C LYS A 154 3.82 -9.38 0.30
N LEU A 155 3.62 -8.11 0.65
CA LEU A 155 2.31 -7.59 1.05
C LEU A 155 1.26 -7.76 -0.07
N ASN A 156 1.63 -7.47 -1.31
CA ASN A 156 0.74 -7.65 -2.46
C ASN A 156 0.44 -9.13 -2.74
N ALA A 157 1.44 -10.01 -2.64
CA ALA A 157 1.25 -11.45 -2.78
C ALA A 157 0.33 -12.01 -1.69
N ALA A 158 0.55 -11.61 -0.44
CA ALA A 158 -0.30 -12.02 0.68
C ALA A 158 -1.74 -11.50 0.51
N LYS A 159 -1.92 -10.26 0.04
CA LYS A 159 -3.24 -9.72 -0.27
C LYS A 159 -3.93 -10.55 -1.35
N THR A 160 -3.24 -10.89 -2.44
CA THR A 160 -3.79 -11.71 -3.53
C THR A 160 -4.24 -13.08 -3.03
N ALA A 161 -3.44 -13.74 -2.19
CA ALA A 161 -3.80 -15.03 -1.57
C ALA A 161 -5.04 -14.88 -0.66
N ALA A 162 -5.08 -13.84 0.16
CA ALA A 162 -6.22 -13.58 1.05
C ALA A 162 -7.51 -13.27 0.28
N ASP A 163 -7.43 -12.49 -0.81
CA ASP A 163 -8.57 -12.19 -1.68
C ASP A 163 -9.13 -13.47 -2.35
N ALA A 164 -8.27 -14.46 -2.60
CA ALA A 164 -8.65 -15.80 -3.05
C ALA A 164 -9.18 -16.71 -1.92
N GLY A 165 -9.15 -16.25 -0.66
CA GLY A 165 -9.55 -17.02 0.53
C GLY A 165 -8.47 -17.95 1.06
N ASP A 166 -7.29 -17.96 0.48
CA ASP A 166 -6.11 -18.74 0.94
C ASP A 166 -5.35 -17.96 2.02
N TYR A 167 -5.92 -17.98 3.23
CA TYR A 167 -5.32 -17.28 4.36
C TYR A 167 -4.04 -17.93 4.87
N ASP A 168 -3.83 -19.22 4.66
CA ASP A 168 -2.62 -19.90 5.12
C ASP A 168 -1.40 -19.46 4.30
N THR A 169 -1.53 -19.36 2.98
CA THR A 169 -0.50 -18.79 2.12
C THR A 169 -0.27 -17.30 2.43
N ALA A 170 -1.34 -16.53 2.68
CA ALA A 170 -1.22 -15.11 3.05
C ALA A 170 -0.43 -14.93 4.35
N ILE A 171 -0.76 -15.72 5.38
CA ILE A 171 -0.08 -15.71 6.70
C ILE A 171 1.38 -16.13 6.55
N SER A 172 1.67 -17.21 5.83
CA SER A 172 3.04 -17.67 5.59
C SER A 172 3.88 -16.59 4.90
N THR A 173 3.34 -15.96 3.86
CA THR A 173 4.02 -14.89 3.10
C THR A 173 4.35 -13.68 3.99
N LEU A 174 3.43 -13.29 4.90
CA LEU A 174 3.67 -12.19 5.83
C LEU A 174 4.61 -12.56 6.97
N ASN A 175 4.63 -13.83 7.42
CA ASN A 175 5.63 -14.29 8.38
C ASN A 175 7.04 -14.19 7.80
N ASP A 176 7.24 -14.57 6.53
CA ASP A 176 8.50 -14.36 5.83
C ASP A 176 8.86 -12.86 5.75
N ALA A 177 7.89 -11.98 5.48
CA ALA A 177 8.11 -10.54 5.48
C ALA A 177 8.54 -10.03 6.86
N ASN A 178 7.94 -10.52 7.93
CA ASN A 178 8.32 -10.21 9.31
C ASN A 178 9.72 -10.66 9.69
N GLN A 179 10.20 -11.78 9.15
CA GLN A 179 11.59 -12.23 9.34
C GLN A 179 12.59 -11.27 8.69
N MET A 180 12.20 -10.62 7.59
CA MET A 180 13.05 -9.63 6.91
C MET A 180 13.11 -8.31 7.68
N ASP A 181 11.97 -7.83 8.18
CA ASP A 181 11.88 -6.61 8.96
C ASP A 181 10.71 -6.67 9.96
N PRO A 182 10.97 -7.04 11.22
CA PRO A 182 9.95 -7.18 12.26
C PRO A 182 9.44 -5.83 12.79
N THR A 183 10.01 -4.70 12.34
CA THR A 183 9.67 -3.36 12.83
C THR A 183 8.54 -2.69 12.05
N ARG A 184 7.99 -3.35 11.03
CA ARG A 184 6.91 -2.82 10.19
C ARG A 184 5.54 -3.14 10.79
N ASP A 185 4.95 -2.15 11.43
CA ASP A 185 3.62 -2.22 12.04
C ASP A 185 2.52 -2.75 11.10
N LEU A 186 2.54 -2.33 9.83
CA LEU A 186 1.56 -2.76 8.81
C LEU A 186 1.60 -4.27 8.55
N ILE A 187 2.78 -4.91 8.60
CA ILE A 187 2.89 -6.36 8.38
C ILE A 187 2.22 -7.11 9.52
N TRP A 188 2.49 -6.72 10.77
CA TRP A 188 1.85 -7.28 11.94
C TRP A 188 0.34 -7.03 11.95
N PHE A 189 -0.09 -5.83 11.54
CA PHE A 189 -1.51 -5.52 11.42
C PHE A 189 -2.20 -6.43 10.39
N LYS A 190 -1.60 -6.64 9.23
CA LYS A 190 -2.14 -7.54 8.20
C LYS A 190 -2.11 -9.01 8.61
N LEU A 191 -1.12 -9.44 9.37
CA LEU A 191 -1.14 -10.77 10.00
C LEU A 191 -2.34 -10.93 10.93
N GLY A 192 -2.63 -9.93 11.76
CA GLY A 192 -3.83 -9.90 12.61
C GLY A 192 -5.10 -10.05 11.79
N ASP A 193 -5.24 -9.29 10.69
CA ASP A 193 -6.38 -9.40 9.76
C ASP A 193 -6.55 -10.83 9.24
N TYR A 194 -5.49 -11.43 8.71
CA TYR A 194 -5.56 -12.74 8.06
C TYR A 194 -5.75 -13.87 9.06
N TYR A 195 -5.13 -13.83 10.24
CA TYR A 195 -5.43 -14.79 11.31
C TYR A 195 -6.90 -14.72 11.75
N ARG A 196 -7.45 -13.50 11.94
CA ARG A 196 -8.84 -13.29 12.31
C ARG A 196 -9.82 -13.78 11.23
N MET A 197 -9.52 -13.53 9.97
CA MET A 197 -10.32 -14.02 8.84
C MET A 197 -10.21 -15.54 8.70
N SER A 198 -9.01 -16.10 8.83
CA SER A 198 -8.78 -17.54 8.83
C SER A 198 -9.55 -18.25 9.95
N ALA A 199 -9.60 -17.66 11.14
CA ALA A 199 -10.37 -18.22 12.28
C ALA A 199 -11.85 -18.43 11.95
N THR A 200 -12.43 -17.56 11.09
CA THR A 200 -13.85 -17.71 10.69
C THR A 200 -14.08 -18.89 9.75
N LYS A 201 -13.04 -19.44 9.15
CA LYS A 201 -13.10 -20.57 8.23
C LYS A 201 -12.81 -21.91 8.94
N GLN A 202 -12.29 -21.86 10.17
CA GLN A 202 -11.99 -23.07 10.92
C GLN A 202 -13.26 -23.70 11.48
N THR A 203 -13.39 -25.01 11.28
CA THR A 203 -14.46 -25.84 11.87
C THR A 203 -14.04 -26.44 13.21
N ASP A 204 -12.74 -26.71 13.39
CA ASP A 204 -12.18 -27.16 14.66
C ASP A 204 -12.10 -26.02 15.66
N PRO A 205 -12.73 -26.15 16.84
CA PRO A 205 -12.74 -25.08 17.85
C PRO A 205 -11.34 -24.73 18.40
N GLY A 206 -10.45 -25.72 18.50
CA GLY A 206 -9.10 -25.52 19.00
C GLY A 206 -8.25 -24.74 18.01
N GLU A 207 -8.30 -25.10 16.72
CA GLU A 207 -7.59 -24.36 15.66
C GLU A 207 -8.17 -22.94 15.51
N LYS A 208 -9.50 -22.79 15.60
CA LYS A 208 -10.14 -21.47 15.61
C LYS A 208 -9.61 -20.59 16.74
N GLN A 209 -9.55 -21.14 17.96
CA GLN A 209 -9.04 -20.40 19.12
C GLN A 209 -7.58 -19.99 18.92
N LYS A 210 -6.73 -20.91 18.47
CA LYS A 210 -5.33 -20.65 18.18
C LYS A 210 -5.14 -19.53 17.15
N ARG A 211 -5.99 -19.49 16.10
CA ARG A 211 -5.98 -18.41 15.12
C ARG A 211 -6.41 -17.06 15.74
N LEU A 212 -7.40 -17.06 16.61
CA LEU A 212 -7.82 -15.84 17.34
C LEU A 212 -6.72 -15.32 18.26
N ASP A 213 -6.06 -16.20 19.01
CA ASP A 213 -4.93 -15.83 19.87
C ASP A 213 -3.78 -15.22 19.04
N SER A 214 -3.49 -15.82 17.87
CA SER A 214 -2.48 -15.30 16.93
C SER A 214 -2.88 -13.94 16.35
N ALA A 215 -4.16 -13.72 16.08
CA ALA A 215 -4.67 -12.44 15.62
C ALA A 215 -4.48 -11.36 16.68
N VAL A 216 -4.86 -11.64 17.94
CA VAL A 216 -4.67 -10.72 19.07
C VAL A 216 -3.19 -10.37 19.25
N ALA A 217 -2.30 -11.37 19.29
CA ALA A 217 -0.87 -11.15 19.43
C ALA A 217 -0.28 -10.28 18.31
N SER A 218 -0.72 -10.53 17.07
CA SER A 218 -0.28 -9.77 15.91
C SER A 218 -0.74 -8.30 15.97
N TYR A 219 -2.00 -8.05 16.31
CA TYR A 219 -2.50 -6.68 16.48
C TYR A 219 -1.87 -5.95 17.68
N GLN A 220 -1.62 -6.66 18.80
CA GLN A 220 -0.89 -6.08 19.92
C GLN A 220 0.49 -5.59 19.50
N LYS A 221 1.21 -6.43 18.73
CA LYS A 221 2.54 -6.06 18.20
C LYS A 221 2.47 -4.88 17.24
N ALA A 222 1.47 -4.86 16.36
CA ALA A 222 1.24 -3.73 15.46
C ALA A 222 1.00 -2.42 16.23
N VAL A 223 0.16 -2.45 17.27
CA VAL A 223 -0.12 -1.29 18.14
C VAL A 223 1.14 -0.83 18.88
N GLU A 224 1.92 -1.76 19.45
CA GLU A 224 3.18 -1.46 20.14
C GLU A 224 4.15 -0.70 19.23
N ILE A 225 4.39 -1.23 18.03
CA ILE A 225 5.27 -0.61 17.04
C ILE A 225 4.70 0.74 16.61
N LYS A 226 3.40 0.81 16.28
CA LYS A 226 2.75 2.04 15.86
C LYS A 226 2.89 3.16 16.87
N LYS A 227 2.73 2.85 18.16
CA LYS A 227 2.94 3.81 19.27
C LYS A 227 4.39 4.31 19.34
N SER A 228 5.36 3.42 19.14
CA SER A 228 6.79 3.77 19.25
C SER A 228 7.29 4.65 18.10
N VAL A 229 6.64 4.58 16.92
CA VAL A 229 7.02 5.34 15.72
C VAL A 229 6.07 6.49 15.41
N THR A 230 5.12 6.80 16.32
CA THR A 230 4.21 7.93 16.12
C THR A 230 5.01 9.21 15.95
N ASN A 231 4.88 9.81 14.77
CA ASN A 231 5.52 11.07 14.42
C ASN A 231 4.47 12.17 14.53
N ASP A 232 4.69 13.13 15.40
CA ASP A 232 3.79 14.30 15.61
C ASP A 232 3.57 15.12 14.31
N LYS A 233 4.39 14.91 13.31
CA LYS A 233 4.27 15.55 11.99
C LYS A 233 3.31 14.83 11.02
N ASP A 234 2.90 13.59 11.32
CA ASP A 234 1.91 12.88 10.51
C ASP A 234 0.49 13.25 10.97
N PRO A 235 -0.28 14.01 10.17
CA PRO A 235 -1.63 14.42 10.55
C PRO A 235 -2.60 13.26 10.73
N ASN A 236 -2.26 12.07 10.23
CA ASN A 236 -3.07 10.86 10.36
C ASN A 236 -2.57 9.91 11.45
N ALA A 237 -1.50 10.24 12.18
CA ALA A 237 -0.90 9.33 13.16
C ALA A 237 -1.92 8.82 14.18
N SER A 238 -2.66 9.72 14.82
CA SER A 238 -3.70 9.40 15.82
C SER A 238 -4.83 8.57 15.21
N LYS A 239 -5.32 8.95 14.03
CA LYS A 239 -6.38 8.22 13.32
C LYS A 239 -5.95 6.79 12.96
N ASN A 240 -4.73 6.63 12.47
CA ASN A 240 -4.17 5.31 12.14
C ASN A 240 -4.01 4.46 13.40
N LEU A 241 -3.53 5.03 14.50
CA LEU A 241 -3.40 4.32 15.77
C LEU A 241 -4.78 3.93 16.34
N ALA A 242 -5.79 4.80 16.25
CA ALA A 242 -7.15 4.47 16.66
C ALA A 242 -7.73 3.31 15.83
N ALA A 243 -7.46 3.28 14.51
CA ALA A 243 -7.87 2.15 13.66
C ALA A 243 -7.20 0.83 14.10
N TYR A 244 -5.94 0.85 14.52
CA TYR A 244 -5.25 -0.33 15.04
C TYR A 244 -5.87 -0.81 16.35
N TYR A 245 -6.18 0.12 17.28
CA TYR A 245 -6.90 -0.22 18.51
C TYR A 245 -8.29 -0.80 18.23
N ASN A 246 -9.06 -0.24 17.31
CA ASN A 246 -10.38 -0.76 16.97
C ASN A 246 -10.31 -2.22 16.46
N ASN A 247 -9.33 -2.54 15.59
CA ASN A 247 -9.17 -3.91 15.10
C ASN A 247 -8.67 -4.89 16.19
N LEU A 248 -7.81 -4.42 17.09
CA LEU A 248 -7.41 -5.21 18.26
C LEU A 248 -8.61 -5.48 19.18
N ALA A 249 -9.47 -4.48 19.43
CA ALA A 249 -10.67 -4.63 20.21
C ALA A 249 -11.65 -5.63 19.59
N ASP A 250 -11.85 -5.58 18.26
CA ASP A 250 -12.64 -6.57 17.53
C ASP A 250 -12.08 -7.99 17.70
N ALA A 251 -10.76 -8.14 17.68
CA ALA A 251 -10.11 -9.43 17.90
C ALA A 251 -10.34 -9.94 19.33
N TYR A 252 -10.18 -9.10 20.34
CA TYR A 252 -10.52 -9.45 21.73
C TYR A 252 -11.97 -9.87 21.88
N TYR A 253 -12.91 -9.13 21.27
CA TYR A 253 -14.32 -9.51 21.32
C TYR A 253 -14.58 -10.89 20.70
N LYS A 254 -14.01 -11.18 19.54
CA LYS A 254 -14.12 -12.50 18.90
C LYS A 254 -13.48 -13.60 19.72
N ASP A 255 -12.46 -13.29 20.49
CA ASP A 255 -11.79 -14.15 21.46
C ASP A 255 -12.54 -14.21 22.80
N LYS A 256 -13.75 -13.66 22.90
CA LYS A 256 -14.61 -13.59 24.09
C LYS A 256 -14.02 -12.81 25.27
N LYS A 257 -12.98 -12.03 25.06
CA LYS A 257 -12.34 -11.12 26.02
C LYS A 257 -13.04 -9.76 26.01
N VAL A 258 -14.30 -9.75 26.49
CA VAL A 258 -15.20 -8.59 26.36
C VAL A 258 -14.64 -7.33 27.05
N ASP A 259 -14.12 -7.46 28.28
CA ASP A 259 -13.60 -6.31 29.02
C ASP A 259 -12.32 -5.75 28.39
N ASP A 260 -11.46 -6.60 27.82
CA ASP A 260 -10.28 -6.15 27.07
C ASP A 260 -10.70 -5.44 25.77
N ALA A 261 -11.74 -5.92 25.09
CA ALA A 261 -12.31 -5.26 23.93
C ALA A 261 -12.80 -3.85 24.27
N VAL A 262 -13.59 -3.71 25.33
CA VAL A 262 -14.11 -2.41 25.80
C VAL A 262 -12.97 -1.44 26.09
N LYS A 263 -11.99 -1.85 26.92
CA LYS A 263 -10.83 -1.01 27.25
C LYS A 263 -10.05 -0.59 26.00
N THR A 264 -9.92 -1.49 25.02
CA THR A 264 -9.15 -1.21 23.80
C THR A 264 -9.90 -0.24 22.88
N TYR A 265 -11.23 -0.34 22.77
CA TYR A 265 -12.03 0.68 22.09
C TYR A 265 -11.97 2.05 22.79
N GLU A 266 -11.92 2.09 24.13
CA GLU A 266 -11.72 3.34 24.85
C GLU A 266 -10.36 3.96 24.54
N MET A 267 -9.30 3.15 24.39
CA MET A 267 -8.00 3.64 23.93
C MET A 267 -8.09 4.25 22.52
N ALA A 268 -8.86 3.64 21.60
CA ALA A 268 -9.10 4.22 20.27
C ALA A 268 -9.76 5.61 20.35
N ALA A 269 -10.80 5.74 21.19
CA ALA A 269 -11.50 7.00 21.41
C ALA A 269 -10.60 8.07 22.05
N GLN A 270 -9.65 7.67 22.89
CA GLN A 270 -8.72 8.61 23.55
C GLN A 270 -7.66 9.17 22.60
N VAL A 271 -7.15 8.36 21.66
CA VAL A 271 -6.05 8.79 20.78
C VAL A 271 -6.53 9.59 19.58
N ASP A 272 -7.79 9.42 19.16
CA ASP A 272 -8.38 10.16 18.03
C ASP A 272 -9.80 10.65 18.34
N PRO A 273 -9.98 11.96 18.56
CA PRO A 273 -11.30 12.55 18.80
C PRO A 273 -12.32 12.25 17.69
N SER A 274 -11.89 12.06 16.44
CA SER A 274 -12.79 11.76 15.33
C SER A 274 -13.33 10.33 15.36
N SER A 275 -12.69 9.44 16.12
CA SER A 275 -13.10 8.04 16.27
C SER A 275 -14.05 7.81 17.45
N VAL A 276 -14.29 8.81 18.31
CA VAL A 276 -15.05 8.66 19.55
C VAL A 276 -16.43 8.04 19.32
N ALA A 277 -17.22 8.59 18.42
CA ALA A 277 -18.56 8.07 18.10
C ALA A 277 -18.51 6.61 17.63
N GLN A 278 -17.58 6.27 16.75
CA GLN A 278 -17.43 4.90 16.23
C GLN A 278 -17.00 3.95 17.35
N SER A 279 -16.02 4.32 18.17
CA SER A 279 -15.51 3.48 19.24
C SER A 279 -16.59 3.19 20.30
N TYR A 280 -17.34 4.21 20.74
CA TYR A 280 -18.44 4.01 21.69
C TYR A 280 -19.64 3.27 21.09
N PHE A 281 -19.90 3.40 19.78
CA PHE A 281 -20.87 2.55 19.10
C PHE A 281 -20.46 1.08 19.15
N ASN A 282 -19.19 0.78 18.87
CA ASN A 282 -18.66 -0.58 18.92
C ASN A 282 -18.71 -1.16 20.37
N ILE A 283 -18.35 -0.33 21.37
CA ILE A 283 -18.51 -0.73 22.80
C ILE A 283 -19.97 -1.08 23.10
N GLY A 284 -20.92 -0.25 22.70
CA GLY A 284 -22.34 -0.51 22.90
C GLY A 284 -22.77 -1.82 22.24
N ALA A 285 -22.37 -2.07 20.99
CA ALA A 285 -22.68 -3.30 20.27
C ALA A 285 -22.10 -4.55 20.96
N VAL A 286 -20.83 -4.49 21.38
CA VAL A 286 -20.15 -5.57 22.11
C VAL A 286 -20.86 -5.88 23.42
N LEU A 287 -21.20 -4.87 24.21
CA LEU A 287 -21.86 -5.02 25.50
C LEU A 287 -23.30 -5.54 25.35
N THR A 288 -24.05 -5.07 24.33
CA THR A 288 -25.38 -5.60 24.00
C THR A 288 -25.31 -7.10 23.73
N ASN A 289 -24.41 -7.52 22.83
CA ASN A 289 -24.25 -8.91 22.45
C ASN A 289 -23.69 -9.80 23.59
N SER A 290 -23.09 -9.16 24.60
CA SER A 290 -22.56 -9.85 25.80
C SER A 290 -23.56 -9.89 26.98
N GLY A 291 -24.81 -9.45 26.73
CA GLY A 291 -25.86 -9.48 27.75
C GLY A 291 -25.73 -8.37 28.82
N ARG A 292 -25.04 -7.27 28.49
CA ARG A 292 -24.83 -6.11 29.39
C ARG A 292 -25.54 -4.85 28.83
N PRO A 293 -26.89 -4.86 28.71
CA PRO A 293 -27.62 -3.82 28.03
C PRO A 293 -27.55 -2.43 28.68
N ASP A 294 -27.36 -2.38 30.02
CA ASP A 294 -27.23 -1.08 30.74
C ASP A 294 -25.91 -0.40 30.42
N ASP A 295 -24.81 -1.14 30.49
CA ASP A 295 -23.49 -0.65 30.13
C ASP A 295 -23.46 -0.27 28.63
N ALA A 296 -24.14 -1.06 27.80
CA ALA A 296 -24.28 -0.78 26.37
C ALA A 296 -25.00 0.55 26.11
N ASN A 297 -26.10 0.82 26.84
CA ASN A 297 -26.84 2.06 26.71
C ASN A 297 -25.99 3.28 27.14
N ALA A 298 -25.20 3.15 28.20
CA ALA A 298 -24.24 4.19 28.60
C ALA A 298 -23.19 4.45 27.51
N ALA A 299 -22.74 3.44 26.79
CA ALA A 299 -21.84 3.58 25.66
C ALA A 299 -22.54 4.24 24.46
N PHE A 300 -23.79 3.85 24.13
CA PHE A 300 -24.55 4.51 23.08
C PHE A 300 -24.84 5.98 23.39
N ASP A 301 -25.04 6.35 24.67
CA ASP A 301 -25.19 7.75 25.07
C ASP A 301 -23.91 8.56 24.80
N LYS A 302 -22.73 7.99 25.08
CA LYS A 302 -21.45 8.63 24.72
C LYS A 302 -21.26 8.71 23.19
N CYS A 303 -21.69 7.69 22.45
CA CYS A 303 -21.71 7.73 20.97
C CYS A 303 -22.58 8.87 20.45
N ILE A 304 -23.82 8.99 20.96
CA ILE A 304 -24.80 10.03 20.60
C ILE A 304 -24.29 11.42 20.98
N ALA A 305 -23.64 11.56 22.13
CA ALA A 305 -23.05 12.84 22.54
C ALA A 305 -21.93 13.29 21.58
N ALA A 306 -21.15 12.36 21.04
CA ALA A 306 -20.10 12.63 20.08
C ALA A 306 -20.62 12.83 18.66
N ASP A 307 -21.68 12.12 18.26
CA ASP A 307 -22.35 12.23 16.96
C ASP A 307 -23.87 12.08 17.12
N PRO A 308 -24.60 13.18 17.32
CA PRO A 308 -26.05 13.15 17.45
C PRO A 308 -26.82 12.71 16.19
N THR A 309 -26.13 12.61 15.04
CA THR A 309 -26.74 12.20 13.77
C THR A 309 -26.64 10.71 13.51
N ARG A 310 -25.99 9.96 14.38
CA ARG A 310 -25.80 8.52 14.23
C ARG A 310 -27.07 7.73 14.59
N ALA A 311 -27.94 7.56 13.61
CA ALA A 311 -29.26 6.94 13.76
C ALA A 311 -29.19 5.56 14.43
N GLU A 312 -28.22 4.71 14.03
CA GLU A 312 -28.08 3.34 14.52
C GLU A 312 -27.89 3.26 16.03
N ALA A 313 -27.23 4.25 16.65
CA ALA A 313 -27.03 4.29 18.09
C ALA A 313 -28.35 4.42 18.86
N TYR A 314 -29.27 5.26 18.36
CA TYR A 314 -30.62 5.39 18.92
C TYR A 314 -31.41 4.11 18.77
N TYR A 315 -31.35 3.45 17.59
CA TYR A 315 -32.07 2.21 17.35
C TYR A 315 -31.60 1.10 18.31
N GLN A 316 -30.29 0.91 18.44
CA GLN A 316 -29.72 -0.09 19.34
C GLN A 316 -30.05 0.19 20.81
N LYS A 317 -29.98 1.46 21.23
CA LYS A 317 -30.42 1.88 22.57
C LYS A 317 -31.89 1.58 22.80
N GLY A 318 -32.75 1.86 21.83
CA GLY A 318 -34.18 1.52 21.89
C GLY A 318 -34.43 0.03 22.04
N LEU A 319 -33.69 -0.82 21.31
CA LEU A 319 -33.80 -2.28 21.45
C LEU A 319 -33.37 -2.76 22.85
N ASN A 320 -32.27 -2.25 23.40
CA ASN A 320 -31.81 -2.60 24.73
C ASN A 320 -32.80 -2.19 25.82
N LEU A 321 -33.42 -1.01 25.69
CA LEU A 321 -34.48 -0.57 26.62
C LEU A 321 -35.70 -1.44 26.46
N LEU A 322 -36.16 -1.74 25.26
CA LEU A 322 -37.33 -2.58 24.99
C LEU A 322 -37.15 -4.00 25.55
N GLY A 323 -35.94 -4.55 25.55
CA GLY A 323 -35.63 -5.83 26.17
C GLY A 323 -35.93 -5.92 27.69
N LYS A 324 -36.18 -4.76 28.33
CA LYS A 324 -36.59 -4.65 29.75
C LYS A 324 -38.06 -4.33 29.90
N ALA A 325 -38.85 -4.34 28.84
CA ALA A 325 -40.28 -4.11 28.90
C ALA A 325 -40.98 -5.20 29.74
N THR A 326 -42.05 -4.81 30.39
CA THR A 326 -42.91 -5.71 31.16
C THR A 326 -44.29 -5.78 30.52
N LEU A 327 -45.01 -6.87 30.81
CA LEU A 327 -46.39 -7.00 30.35
C LEU A 327 -47.35 -6.61 31.49
N GLN A 328 -48.31 -5.76 31.18
CA GLN A 328 -49.40 -5.43 32.09
C GLN A 328 -50.74 -5.74 31.37
N GLY A 329 -51.29 -6.92 31.63
CA GLY A 329 -52.34 -7.49 30.80
C GLY A 329 -51.82 -7.71 29.38
N ASP A 330 -52.55 -7.22 28.39
CA ASP A 330 -52.19 -7.30 26.95
C ASP A 330 -51.28 -6.14 26.50
N LYS A 331 -50.84 -5.27 27.40
CA LYS A 331 -50.05 -4.10 27.04
C LYS A 331 -48.58 -4.30 27.37
N THR A 332 -47.70 -3.99 26.45
CA THR A 332 -46.27 -3.90 26.64
C THR A 332 -45.92 -2.55 27.27
N ILE A 333 -45.39 -2.56 28.49
CA ILE A 333 -44.90 -1.34 29.15
C ILE A 333 -43.40 -1.26 28.97
N ALA A 334 -42.97 -0.41 28.07
CA ALA A 334 -41.56 -0.16 27.80
C ALA A 334 -40.96 0.87 28.80
N PRO A 335 -39.69 0.72 29.19
CA PRO A 335 -38.99 1.72 29.99
C PRO A 335 -39.00 3.10 29.37
N PRO A 336 -38.91 4.19 30.18
CA PRO A 336 -38.73 5.56 29.66
C PRO A 336 -37.55 5.66 28.70
N GLY A 337 -37.67 6.49 27.63
CA GLY A 337 -36.65 6.66 26.61
C GLY A 337 -36.73 5.66 25.46
N THR A 338 -37.55 4.59 25.55
CA THR A 338 -37.66 3.59 24.47
C THR A 338 -38.35 4.19 23.23
N ALA A 339 -39.48 4.83 23.40
CA ALA A 339 -40.20 5.46 22.29
C ALA A 339 -39.39 6.60 21.64
N GLU A 340 -38.80 7.45 22.48
CA GLU A 340 -37.95 8.57 22.04
C GLU A 340 -36.76 8.08 21.22
N ALA A 341 -36.14 6.97 21.60
CA ALA A 341 -35.01 6.41 20.88
C ALA A 341 -35.42 5.94 19.47
N PHE A 342 -36.53 5.19 19.32
CA PHE A 342 -37.04 4.77 18.01
C PHE A 342 -37.56 5.94 17.17
N GLN A 343 -38.21 6.94 17.78
CA GLN A 343 -38.64 8.16 17.09
C GLN A 343 -37.45 8.92 16.55
N LYS A 344 -36.38 9.07 17.34
CA LYS A 344 -35.18 9.76 16.89
C LYS A 344 -34.45 9.01 15.78
N TYR A 345 -34.43 7.69 15.84
CA TYR A 345 -33.95 6.87 14.70
C TYR A 345 -34.74 7.20 13.42
N LEU A 346 -36.08 7.19 13.49
CA LEU A 346 -36.93 7.46 12.33
C LEU A 346 -36.83 8.91 11.82
N GLU A 347 -36.59 9.86 12.70
CA GLU A 347 -36.30 11.26 12.31
C GLU A 347 -35.03 11.36 11.48
N LEU A 348 -33.95 10.67 11.92
CA LEU A 348 -32.64 10.71 11.26
C LEU A 348 -32.57 9.79 10.02
N SER A 349 -33.30 8.69 10.02
CA SER A 349 -33.23 7.66 8.98
C SER A 349 -34.63 7.10 8.67
N PRO A 350 -35.54 7.90 8.07
CA PRO A 350 -36.95 7.54 7.89
C PRO A 350 -37.18 6.38 6.90
N THR A 351 -36.20 6.12 6.02
CA THR A 351 -36.19 5.02 5.03
C THR A 351 -35.00 4.08 5.23
N GLY A 352 -34.33 4.17 6.38
CA GLY A 352 -33.17 3.34 6.70
C GLY A 352 -33.53 1.86 6.89
N PRO A 353 -32.55 0.98 6.98
CA PRO A 353 -32.74 -0.47 7.01
C PRO A 353 -33.61 -0.96 8.17
N ASN A 354 -33.67 -0.20 9.29
CA ASN A 354 -34.48 -0.54 10.44
C ASN A 354 -35.75 0.31 10.58
N ALA A 355 -36.14 1.11 9.57
CA ALA A 355 -37.26 2.04 9.67
C ALA A 355 -38.59 1.33 9.91
N ASP A 356 -38.87 0.28 9.17
CA ASP A 356 -40.13 -0.47 9.32
C ASP A 356 -40.17 -1.24 10.65
N SER A 357 -39.02 -1.78 11.07
CA SER A 357 -38.88 -2.40 12.41
C SER A 357 -39.14 -1.39 13.53
N ALA A 358 -38.53 -0.20 13.45
CA ALA A 358 -38.74 0.85 14.45
C ALA A 358 -40.20 1.31 14.55
N LYS A 359 -40.90 1.45 13.41
CA LYS A 359 -42.35 1.75 13.37
C LYS A 359 -43.18 0.66 14.03
N ALA A 360 -42.89 -0.61 13.72
CA ALA A 360 -43.60 -1.76 14.33
C ALA A 360 -43.37 -1.84 15.83
N LEU A 361 -42.14 -1.59 16.30
CA LEU A 361 -41.80 -1.57 17.72
C LEU A 361 -42.49 -0.43 18.47
N LEU A 362 -42.57 0.78 17.90
CA LEU A 362 -43.34 1.88 18.45
C LEU A 362 -44.82 1.53 18.60
N ALA A 363 -45.41 0.94 17.56
CA ALA A 363 -46.82 0.51 17.61
C ALA A 363 -47.04 -0.55 18.72
N SER A 364 -46.11 -1.48 18.92
CA SER A 364 -46.23 -2.55 19.95
C SER A 364 -46.21 -2.02 21.36
N ILE A 365 -45.61 -0.87 21.61
CA ILE A 365 -45.60 -0.20 22.93
C ILE A 365 -46.68 0.89 23.06
N GLY A 366 -47.62 0.95 22.11
CA GLY A 366 -48.73 1.92 22.09
C GLY A 366 -48.34 3.35 21.83
N SER A 367 -47.15 3.59 21.25
CA SER A 367 -46.69 4.91 20.83
C SER A 367 -46.97 5.19 19.37
N THR A 368 -47.42 6.41 19.05
CA THR A 368 -47.59 6.85 17.66
C THR A 368 -46.27 7.36 17.07
N VAL A 369 -46.09 7.14 15.77
CA VAL A 369 -44.94 7.67 15.05
C VAL A 369 -45.15 9.16 14.82
N GLU A 370 -44.50 10.00 15.63
CA GLU A 370 -44.45 11.44 15.38
C GLU A 370 -43.31 11.73 14.41
N THR A 371 -43.63 11.78 13.10
CA THR A 371 -42.67 12.25 12.09
C THR A 371 -42.94 13.72 11.78
N SER A 372 -41.92 14.55 11.83
CA SER A 372 -41.96 15.96 11.37
C SER A 372 -42.21 16.09 9.85
N PHE A 373 -42.22 14.98 9.13
CA PHE A 373 -42.60 14.88 7.72
C PHE A 373 -44.13 14.88 7.56
N GLY A 374 -44.76 16.04 7.67
CA GLY A 374 -46.20 16.14 7.44
C GLY A 374 -46.90 17.38 7.95
N THR A 375 -46.32 18.17 8.80
CA THR A 375 -46.87 19.46 9.21
C THR A 375 -46.65 20.52 8.14
N LYS A 376 -47.50 20.49 7.06
CA LYS A 376 -47.75 21.72 6.29
C LYS A 376 -48.12 22.83 7.28
N LYS A 377 -47.22 23.81 7.48
CA LYS A 377 -47.58 25.09 8.16
C LYS A 377 -48.85 25.58 7.50
N LYS A 378 -50.00 25.57 8.21
CA LYS A 378 -51.16 26.32 7.83
C LYS A 378 -50.73 27.77 7.76
N ALA A 379 -50.81 28.37 6.57
CA ALA A 379 -50.63 29.79 6.38
C ALA A 379 -51.61 30.57 7.27
N PRO A 380 -51.21 31.65 7.91
CA PRO A 380 -52.15 32.48 8.69
C PRO A 380 -53.25 33.02 7.73
N LYS A 381 -54.52 32.76 8.05
CA LYS A 381 -55.64 33.43 7.40
C LYS A 381 -55.52 34.91 7.73
N LYS A 382 -55.48 35.74 6.67
CA LYS A 382 -55.69 37.18 6.76
C LYS A 382 -57.15 37.50 7.13
#